data_b09d32ee6388bc87e5289bdd49a32b2a
#
_entry.id   b09d32ee6388bc87e5289bdd49a32b2a
#
_cell.length_a   1.000
_cell.length_b   1.000
_cell.length_c   1.000
_cell.angle_alpha   90.00
_cell.angle_beta   90.00
_cell.angle_gamma   90.00
#
_symmetry.space_group_name_H-M   'P 1'
#
loop_
_entity.id
_entity.type
_entity.pdbx_description
1 polymer ?
#
loop_
_entity_poly.entity_id
_entity_poly.type
_entity_poly.pdbx_seq_one_letter_code
_entity_poly.pdbx_strand_id
1 'polypeptide(L)'
;MSEEKKQLTYADAGVDIDAGNKAVELMKDSVRATYRPEVIGDLGGFGGLFALNSGKYKEPVLVSGTDGVGTKLKLAFMADKHDTIGQDAVAMCVNDILVQGAEPLFFLDYIAVDKVDSQKVANIVKGVANACKESGCALIGGETAEMADFYSKGEYDIAGFCVGVVDKSKMITGDKVKAGDVLLGLPSSGVHSNGFSLVRKICFEAMGYTMDTEVPEFGCTLGEKLLTPTRLYPKTCLPLIENFDLHGMVHITGGGFYDNIPRILPEDCDAEVNAEAWEVPVVFKKLQEWGNVPWAEMYRTFNMGVGMVLVVDPSEADAVRAHLKAEGETFYELGKVVPGHKETIMKGGVFGA
;
A
#
# COMPACT_ATOMS: atom_id res chain seq x y z
N MET A 1 30.62 55.32 0.88
CA MET A 1 30.04 54.36 -0.08
C MET A 1 29.01 53.56 0.69
N SER A 2 27.72 53.77 0.42
CA SER A 2 26.64 52.96 1.01
C SER A 2 26.73 51.58 0.36
N GLU A 3 27.02 50.53 1.12
CA GLU A 3 26.84 49.17 0.68
C GLU A 3 25.36 49.03 0.26
N GLU A 4 25.11 48.84 -1.05
CA GLU A 4 23.78 48.43 -1.53
C GLU A 4 23.44 47.12 -0.85
N LYS A 5 22.42 47.11 0.01
CA LYS A 5 21.90 45.88 0.60
C LYS A 5 21.40 45.00 -0.51
N LYS A 6 21.94 43.76 -0.60
CA LYS A 6 21.46 42.73 -1.54
C LYS A 6 19.95 42.55 -1.37
N GLN A 7 19.21 42.65 -2.43
CA GLN A 7 17.79 42.28 -2.44
C GLN A 7 17.67 40.77 -2.25
N LEU A 8 16.91 40.37 -1.23
CA LEU A 8 16.61 38.96 -0.98
C LEU A 8 15.37 38.54 -1.81
N THR A 9 15.46 37.37 -2.39
CA THR A 9 14.37 36.72 -3.14
C THR A 9 13.90 35.47 -2.40
N TYR A 10 12.77 34.92 -2.78
CA TYR A 10 12.26 33.66 -2.22
C TYR A 10 13.20 32.48 -2.53
N ALA A 11 13.87 32.50 -3.69
CA ALA A 11 14.91 31.54 -4.03
C ALA A 11 16.15 31.63 -3.11
N ASP A 12 16.53 32.85 -2.63
CA ASP A 12 17.59 33.01 -1.64
C ASP A 12 17.19 32.38 -0.26
N ALA A 13 15.90 32.21 0.00
CA ALA A 13 15.35 31.53 1.19
C ALA A 13 15.14 30.01 0.98
N GLY A 14 15.56 29.45 -0.16
CA GLY A 14 15.52 28.02 -0.43
C GLY A 14 14.28 27.53 -1.15
N VAL A 15 13.38 28.40 -1.64
CA VAL A 15 12.15 28.02 -2.36
C VAL A 15 12.22 28.46 -3.82
N ASP A 16 12.13 27.48 -4.73
CA ASP A 16 12.21 27.69 -6.19
C ASP A 16 10.84 27.46 -6.86
N ILE A 17 10.07 28.55 -7.06
CA ILE A 17 8.74 28.54 -7.68
C ILE A 17 8.80 27.99 -9.12
N ASP A 18 9.85 28.33 -9.89
CA ASP A 18 9.97 27.89 -11.28
C ASP A 18 10.23 26.39 -11.38
N ALA A 19 11.03 25.83 -10.47
CA ALA A 19 11.22 24.38 -10.37
C ALA A 19 9.91 23.66 -10.01
N GLY A 20 9.10 24.22 -9.12
CA GLY A 20 7.76 23.71 -8.81
C GLY A 20 6.82 23.70 -10.02
N ASN A 21 6.73 24.82 -10.72
CA ASN A 21 5.93 24.94 -11.95
C ASN A 21 6.38 23.92 -13.02
N LYS A 22 7.69 23.75 -13.17
CA LYS A 22 8.26 22.78 -14.12
C LYS A 22 7.91 21.34 -13.73
N ALA A 23 7.92 20.99 -12.44
CA ALA A 23 7.49 19.68 -11.98
C ALA A 23 6.03 19.41 -12.37
N VAL A 24 5.13 20.37 -12.13
CA VAL A 24 3.72 20.27 -12.52
C VAL A 24 3.56 20.08 -14.04
N GLU A 25 4.32 20.80 -14.85
CA GLU A 25 4.30 20.62 -16.31
C GLU A 25 4.71 19.20 -16.73
N LEU A 26 5.77 18.67 -16.13
CA LEU A 26 6.31 17.34 -16.44
C LEU A 26 5.36 16.19 -16.06
N MET A 27 4.54 16.36 -15.01
CA MET A 27 3.63 15.30 -14.53
C MET A 27 2.25 15.32 -15.21
N LYS A 28 1.88 16.38 -15.89
CA LYS A 28 0.53 16.66 -16.43
C LYS A 28 -0.07 15.50 -17.22
N ASP A 29 0.69 14.94 -18.15
CA ASP A 29 0.19 13.87 -19.01
C ASP A 29 -0.04 12.57 -18.23
N SER A 30 0.83 12.27 -17.29
CA SER A 30 0.68 11.08 -16.41
C SER A 30 -0.57 11.20 -15.52
N VAL A 31 -0.82 12.38 -14.96
CA VAL A 31 -1.99 12.66 -14.13
C VAL A 31 -3.27 12.58 -14.96
N ARG A 32 -3.33 13.22 -16.12
CA ARG A 32 -4.48 13.17 -17.02
C ARG A 32 -4.81 11.76 -17.50
N ALA A 33 -3.81 10.90 -17.66
CA ALA A 33 -4.00 9.50 -18.02
C ALA A 33 -4.77 8.67 -16.97
N THR A 34 -4.94 9.20 -15.75
CA THR A 34 -5.74 8.58 -14.68
C THR A 34 -7.21 9.03 -14.69
N TYR A 35 -7.54 10.07 -15.48
CA TYR A 35 -8.86 10.70 -15.41
C TYR A 35 -9.98 9.76 -15.85
N ARG A 36 -11.03 9.78 -15.08
CA ARG A 36 -12.31 9.10 -15.31
C ARG A 36 -13.35 10.14 -15.76
N PRO A 37 -14.47 9.70 -16.36
CA PRO A 37 -15.54 10.62 -16.78
C PRO A 37 -16.09 11.52 -15.66
N GLU A 38 -15.95 11.07 -14.40
CA GLU A 38 -16.41 11.80 -13.22
C GLU A 38 -15.48 12.95 -12.80
N VAL A 39 -14.26 13.03 -13.32
CA VAL A 39 -13.34 14.14 -13.04
C VAL A 39 -13.82 15.40 -13.74
N ILE A 40 -13.98 16.49 -12.98
CA ILE A 40 -14.42 17.78 -13.51
C ILE A 40 -13.25 18.77 -13.46
N GLY A 41 -12.87 19.30 -14.63
CA GLY A 41 -11.77 20.26 -14.74
C GLY A 41 -10.42 19.61 -15.03
N ASP A 42 -9.34 20.30 -14.67
CA ASP A 42 -7.95 19.91 -14.95
C ASP A 42 -7.04 20.34 -13.78
N LEU A 43 -5.77 19.92 -13.82
CA LEU A 43 -4.75 20.36 -12.87
C LEU A 43 -4.56 21.88 -12.87
N GLY A 44 -4.28 22.43 -11.68
CA GLY A 44 -3.93 23.85 -11.49
C GLY A 44 -5.04 24.69 -10.84
N GLY A 45 -6.19 24.08 -10.48
CA GLY A 45 -7.19 24.71 -9.62
C GLY A 45 -6.82 24.63 -8.13
N PHE A 46 -7.60 25.28 -7.26
CA PHE A 46 -7.43 25.20 -5.81
C PHE A 46 -7.83 23.86 -5.21
N GLY A 47 -8.52 22.99 -5.98
CA GLY A 47 -8.93 21.65 -5.54
C GLY A 47 -9.37 20.80 -6.71
N GLY A 48 -9.32 19.49 -6.53
CA GLY A 48 -9.85 18.51 -7.48
C GLY A 48 -11.37 18.39 -7.33
N LEU A 49 -12.06 18.35 -8.48
CA LEU A 49 -13.52 18.19 -8.53
C LEU A 49 -13.85 16.81 -9.09
N PHE A 50 -14.72 16.08 -8.40
CA PHE A 50 -15.16 14.74 -8.79
C PHE A 50 -16.67 14.61 -8.64
N ALA A 51 -17.38 14.26 -9.71
CA ALA A 51 -18.83 14.06 -9.70
C ALA A 51 -19.13 12.63 -9.23
N LEU A 52 -19.76 12.47 -8.07
CA LEU A 52 -20.25 11.16 -7.66
C LEU A 52 -21.40 10.73 -8.59
N ASN A 53 -21.25 9.57 -9.24
CA ASN A 53 -22.32 8.99 -10.05
C ASN A 53 -23.43 8.43 -9.16
N SER A 54 -24.41 9.29 -8.84
CA SER A 54 -25.53 8.96 -7.95
C SER A 54 -26.46 7.85 -8.49
N GLY A 55 -26.38 7.54 -9.78
CA GLY A 55 -27.17 6.45 -10.38
C GLY A 55 -26.56 5.06 -10.16
N LYS A 56 -25.27 4.97 -9.83
CA LYS A 56 -24.56 3.71 -9.58
C LYS A 56 -24.81 3.16 -8.18
N TYR A 57 -24.97 4.04 -7.19
CA TYR A 57 -25.09 3.65 -5.78
C TYR A 57 -26.49 4.02 -5.25
N LYS A 58 -27.11 3.08 -4.54
CA LYS A 58 -28.43 3.28 -3.96
C LYS A 58 -28.36 4.13 -2.68
N GLU A 59 -27.41 3.82 -1.81
CA GLU A 59 -27.13 4.54 -0.58
C GLU A 59 -25.60 4.69 -0.41
N PRO A 60 -24.97 5.68 -1.11
CA PRO A 60 -23.51 5.79 -1.15
C PRO A 60 -22.92 6.19 0.20
N VAL A 61 -21.88 5.47 0.62
CA VAL A 61 -21.04 5.78 1.78
C VAL A 61 -19.62 6.04 1.26
N LEU A 62 -19.07 7.21 1.58
CA LEU A 62 -17.68 7.52 1.26
C LEU A 62 -16.73 6.88 2.28
N VAL A 63 -15.70 6.26 1.78
CA VAL A 63 -14.63 5.67 2.59
C VAL A 63 -13.33 6.38 2.25
N SER A 64 -12.60 6.83 3.25
CA SER A 64 -11.33 7.53 3.03
C SER A 64 -10.21 6.89 3.84
N GLY A 65 -9.01 6.88 3.26
CA GLY A 65 -7.79 6.43 3.91
C GLY A 65 -6.63 7.37 3.57
N THR A 66 -5.72 7.54 4.50
CA THR A 66 -4.46 8.26 4.31
C THR A 66 -3.33 7.44 4.87
N ASP A 67 -2.24 7.37 4.13
CA ASP A 67 -1.02 6.66 4.55
C ASP A 67 0.20 7.22 3.80
N GLY A 68 1.37 6.87 4.29
CA GLY A 68 2.65 7.17 3.64
C GLY A 68 3.36 5.91 3.18
N VAL A 69 4.62 6.05 2.77
CA VAL A 69 5.49 4.94 2.39
C VAL A 69 6.34 4.46 3.57
N GLY A 70 6.63 5.36 4.50
CA GLY A 70 7.47 5.07 5.65
C GLY A 70 8.95 4.91 5.30
N THR A 71 9.68 4.15 6.12
CA THR A 71 11.15 4.09 6.03
C THR A 71 11.70 3.31 4.84
N LYS A 72 10.85 2.72 3.99
CA LYS A 72 11.22 2.23 2.65
C LYS A 72 11.80 3.34 1.78
N LEU A 73 11.37 4.60 1.99
CA LEU A 73 11.92 5.77 1.31
C LEU A 73 13.45 5.86 1.41
N LYS A 74 14.05 5.46 2.55
CA LYS A 74 15.50 5.46 2.71
C LYS A 74 16.20 4.56 1.68
N LEU A 75 15.54 3.47 1.23
CA LEU A 75 16.10 2.60 0.19
C LEU A 75 16.02 3.28 -1.18
N ALA A 76 14.93 4.02 -1.44
CA ALA A 76 14.82 4.81 -2.67
C ALA A 76 15.91 5.88 -2.76
N PHE A 77 16.24 6.53 -1.63
CA PHE A 77 17.36 7.49 -1.57
C PHE A 77 18.72 6.82 -1.80
N MET A 78 18.95 5.65 -1.18
CA MET A 78 20.19 4.90 -1.33
C MET A 78 20.41 4.39 -2.75
N ALA A 79 19.35 4.02 -3.46
CA ALA A 79 19.37 3.52 -4.83
C ALA A 79 19.21 4.61 -5.90
N ASP A 80 18.93 5.86 -5.49
CA ASP A 80 18.50 6.95 -6.39
C ASP A 80 17.38 6.51 -7.35
N LYS A 81 16.41 5.71 -6.83
CA LYS A 81 15.28 5.14 -7.57
C LYS A 81 13.97 5.59 -6.99
N HIS A 82 13.23 6.43 -7.72
CA HIS A 82 12.07 7.15 -7.22
C HIS A 82 10.76 6.85 -7.97
N ASP A 83 10.81 6.06 -9.03
CA ASP A 83 9.67 5.78 -9.93
C ASP A 83 8.72 4.69 -9.40
N THR A 84 9.13 3.92 -8.39
CA THR A 84 8.32 2.83 -7.80
C THR A 84 7.60 3.22 -6.51
N ILE A 85 8.14 4.19 -5.77
CA ILE A 85 7.66 4.60 -4.44
C ILE A 85 6.24 5.16 -4.47
N GLY A 86 5.87 5.83 -5.57
CA GLY A 86 4.50 6.34 -5.75
C GLY A 86 3.45 5.24 -5.72
N GLN A 87 3.77 4.04 -6.24
CA GLN A 87 2.87 2.89 -6.13
C GLN A 87 2.69 2.43 -4.68
N ASP A 88 3.74 2.46 -3.87
CA ASP A 88 3.63 2.12 -2.46
C ASP A 88 2.65 3.06 -1.73
N ALA A 89 2.76 4.38 -1.96
CA ALA A 89 1.86 5.36 -1.37
C ALA A 89 0.40 5.13 -1.76
N VAL A 90 0.13 4.85 -3.05
CA VAL A 90 -1.22 4.56 -3.54
C VAL A 90 -1.73 3.25 -2.95
N ALA A 91 -0.94 2.20 -2.99
CA ALA A 91 -1.36 0.87 -2.55
C ALA A 91 -1.73 0.83 -1.07
N MET A 92 -0.97 1.52 -0.21
CA MET A 92 -1.26 1.57 1.22
C MET A 92 -2.64 2.20 1.48
N CYS A 93 -2.98 3.30 0.79
CA CYS A 93 -4.28 3.96 0.94
C CYS A 93 -5.42 3.19 0.26
N VAL A 94 -5.19 2.74 -0.99
CA VAL A 94 -6.24 2.12 -1.81
C VAL A 94 -6.64 0.75 -1.27
N ASN A 95 -5.67 -0.07 -0.85
CA ASN A 95 -5.96 -1.39 -0.27
C ASN A 95 -6.72 -1.27 1.05
N ASP A 96 -6.47 -0.22 1.85
CA ASP A 96 -7.15 -0.01 3.13
C ASP A 96 -8.64 0.37 2.97
N ILE A 97 -8.98 1.20 1.96
CA ILE A 97 -10.40 1.47 1.69
C ILE A 97 -11.09 0.28 1.01
N LEU A 98 -10.34 -0.49 0.21
CA LEU A 98 -10.85 -1.67 -0.49
C LEU A 98 -11.34 -2.75 0.49
N VAL A 99 -10.65 -2.97 1.62
CA VAL A 99 -11.05 -3.97 2.62
C VAL A 99 -12.39 -3.64 3.29
N GLN A 100 -12.88 -2.42 3.15
CA GLN A 100 -14.22 -2.00 3.59
C GLN A 100 -15.28 -2.12 2.48
N GLY A 101 -14.91 -2.72 1.33
CA GLY A 101 -15.79 -2.90 0.18
C GLY A 101 -15.84 -1.69 -0.77
N ALA A 102 -15.00 -0.68 -0.56
CA ALA A 102 -15.06 0.56 -1.32
C ALA A 102 -14.32 0.48 -2.67
N GLU A 103 -14.97 0.96 -3.72
CA GLU A 103 -14.34 1.27 -5.01
C GLU A 103 -13.54 2.57 -4.88
N PRO A 104 -12.23 2.60 -5.18
CA PRO A 104 -11.45 3.83 -5.21
C PRO A 104 -11.98 4.80 -6.27
N LEU A 105 -12.19 6.05 -5.90
CA LEU A 105 -12.68 7.10 -6.81
C LEU A 105 -11.56 8.04 -7.23
N PHE A 106 -10.92 8.67 -6.25
CA PHE A 106 -9.85 9.61 -6.51
C PHE A 106 -8.78 9.59 -5.41
N PHE A 107 -7.63 10.11 -5.78
CA PHE A 107 -6.43 10.17 -4.97
C PHE A 107 -5.86 11.59 -4.98
N LEU A 108 -5.25 11.96 -3.86
CA LEU A 108 -4.43 13.15 -3.68
C LEU A 108 -3.11 12.73 -3.07
N ASP A 109 -2.00 13.40 -3.46
CA ASP A 109 -0.70 13.20 -2.82
C ASP A 109 -0.21 14.48 -2.12
N TYR A 110 0.64 14.30 -1.13
CA TYR A 110 1.45 15.35 -0.51
C TYR A 110 2.90 14.93 -0.56
N ILE A 111 3.74 15.68 -1.27
CA ILE A 111 5.17 15.42 -1.39
C ILE A 111 5.93 16.58 -0.75
N ALA A 112 6.62 16.31 0.36
CA ALA A 112 7.44 17.27 1.05
C ALA A 112 8.92 16.98 0.77
N VAL A 113 9.66 17.95 0.23
CA VAL A 113 11.05 17.80 -0.21
C VAL A 113 11.96 18.82 0.46
N ASP A 114 13.25 18.53 0.58
CA ASP A 114 14.26 19.50 0.99
C ASP A 114 14.39 20.64 -0.02
N LYS A 115 14.49 20.25 -1.31
CA LYS A 115 14.54 21.12 -2.46
C LYS A 115 13.85 20.46 -3.65
N VAL A 116 13.11 21.25 -4.43
CA VAL A 116 12.43 20.75 -5.62
C VAL A 116 13.44 20.41 -6.71
N ASP A 117 13.55 19.11 -7.00
CA ASP A 117 14.07 18.57 -8.25
C ASP A 117 12.88 18.20 -9.12
N SER A 118 12.62 18.99 -10.17
CA SER A 118 11.43 18.84 -11.01
C SER A 118 11.31 17.47 -11.64
N GLN A 119 12.44 16.85 -12.05
CA GLN A 119 12.43 15.53 -12.66
C GLN A 119 12.17 14.41 -11.64
N LYS A 120 12.76 14.51 -10.44
CA LYS A 120 12.55 13.57 -9.35
C LYS A 120 11.09 13.59 -8.91
N VAL A 121 10.52 14.76 -8.67
CA VAL A 121 9.10 14.91 -8.31
C VAL A 121 8.20 14.33 -9.41
N ALA A 122 8.47 14.65 -10.68
CA ALA A 122 7.71 14.09 -11.80
C ALA A 122 7.79 12.55 -11.87
N ASN A 123 8.94 11.95 -11.56
CA ASN A 123 9.11 10.49 -11.52
C ASN A 123 8.30 9.86 -10.36
N ILE A 124 8.29 10.49 -9.19
CA ILE A 124 7.47 10.04 -8.05
C ILE A 124 6.00 10.08 -8.43
N VAL A 125 5.50 11.22 -8.94
CA VAL A 125 4.09 11.40 -9.34
C VAL A 125 3.71 10.47 -10.49
N LYS A 126 4.63 10.16 -11.41
CA LYS A 126 4.39 9.14 -12.45
C LYS A 126 4.11 7.76 -11.84
N GLY A 127 4.85 7.38 -10.79
CA GLY A 127 4.58 6.15 -10.03
C GLY A 127 3.20 6.18 -9.37
N VAL A 128 2.82 7.30 -8.76
CA VAL A 128 1.47 7.53 -8.20
C VAL A 128 0.40 7.39 -9.28
N ALA A 129 0.57 8.08 -10.42
CA ALA A 129 -0.40 8.07 -11.51
C ALA A 129 -0.59 6.67 -12.12
N ASN A 130 0.50 5.91 -12.32
CA ASN A 130 0.42 4.55 -12.84
C ASN A 130 -0.37 3.64 -11.89
N ALA A 131 -0.12 3.73 -10.60
CA ALA A 131 -0.82 2.94 -9.59
C ALA A 131 -2.29 3.36 -9.45
N CYS A 132 -2.59 4.66 -9.51
CA CYS A 132 -3.96 5.17 -9.57
C CYS A 132 -4.71 4.61 -10.78
N LYS A 133 -4.11 4.68 -11.97
CA LYS A 133 -4.69 4.13 -13.20
C LYS A 133 -4.97 2.62 -13.09
N GLU A 134 -4.02 1.85 -12.57
CA GLU A 134 -4.17 0.40 -12.36
C GLU A 134 -5.30 0.08 -11.38
N SER A 135 -5.47 0.93 -10.36
CA SER A 135 -6.52 0.80 -9.33
C SER A 135 -7.89 1.34 -9.78
N GLY A 136 -7.99 1.91 -10.98
CA GLY A 136 -9.21 2.59 -11.45
C GLY A 136 -9.54 3.89 -10.70
N CYS A 137 -8.53 4.51 -10.09
CA CYS A 137 -8.62 5.70 -9.26
C CYS A 137 -8.07 6.92 -10.02
N ALA A 138 -8.70 8.09 -9.94
CA ALA A 138 -8.22 9.30 -10.58
C ALA A 138 -7.30 10.11 -9.66
N LEU A 139 -6.08 10.44 -10.10
CA LEU A 139 -5.24 11.42 -9.42
C LEU A 139 -5.72 12.81 -9.81
N ILE A 140 -6.43 13.51 -8.91
CA ILE A 140 -7.12 14.76 -9.22
C ILE A 140 -6.45 16.02 -8.65
N GLY A 141 -5.36 15.84 -7.91
CA GLY A 141 -4.60 16.94 -7.31
C GLY A 141 -3.57 16.42 -6.33
N GLY A 142 -2.87 17.36 -5.72
CA GLY A 142 -1.84 17.09 -4.73
C GLY A 142 -1.12 18.38 -4.35
N GLU A 143 -0.08 18.25 -3.52
CA GLU A 143 0.77 19.35 -3.09
C GLU A 143 2.23 18.92 -3.12
N THR A 144 3.09 19.80 -3.60
CA THR A 144 4.54 19.64 -3.47
C THR A 144 5.10 20.80 -2.64
N ALA A 145 5.53 20.50 -1.43
CA ALA A 145 6.07 21.50 -0.50
C ALA A 145 7.60 21.46 -0.46
N GLU A 146 8.24 22.59 -0.76
CA GLU A 146 9.68 22.77 -0.56
C GLU A 146 9.91 23.23 0.88
N MET A 147 10.58 22.38 1.65
CA MET A 147 10.79 22.57 3.10
C MET A 147 12.28 22.57 3.41
N ALA A 148 12.94 23.67 3.04
CA ALA A 148 14.36 23.88 3.28
C ALA A 148 14.70 23.69 4.77
N ASP A 149 15.81 23.01 5.05
CA ASP A 149 16.34 22.72 6.40
C ASP A 149 15.46 21.76 7.24
N PHE A 150 14.33 21.29 6.73
CA PHE A 150 13.49 20.31 7.44
C PHE A 150 13.85 18.87 7.06
N TYR A 151 14.09 18.60 5.78
CA TYR A 151 14.59 17.32 5.28
C TYR A 151 16.08 17.39 4.97
N SER A 152 16.80 16.28 5.13
CA SER A 152 18.19 16.19 4.67
C SER A 152 18.24 16.32 3.14
N LYS A 153 19.39 16.79 2.64
CA LYS A 153 19.57 17.00 1.21
C LYS A 153 19.24 15.75 0.38
N GLY A 154 18.32 15.90 -0.58
CA GLY A 154 17.86 14.83 -1.46
C GLY A 154 16.79 13.92 -0.88
N GLU A 155 16.43 14.10 0.40
CA GLU A 155 15.37 13.36 1.05
C GLU A 155 14.01 14.03 0.87
N TYR A 156 12.96 13.24 0.97
CA TYR A 156 11.55 13.68 0.88
C TYR A 156 10.66 12.74 1.66
N ASP A 157 9.45 13.18 1.90
CA ASP A 157 8.36 12.32 2.34
C ASP A 157 7.18 12.39 1.37
N ILE A 158 6.38 11.33 1.32
CA ILE A 158 5.18 11.26 0.52
C ILE A 158 4.05 10.64 1.32
N ALA A 159 2.90 11.29 1.32
CA ALA A 159 1.66 10.79 1.85
C ALA A 159 0.59 10.80 0.77
N GLY A 160 -0.28 9.79 0.80
CA GLY A 160 -1.45 9.68 -0.05
C GLY A 160 -2.74 9.89 0.73
N PHE A 161 -3.76 10.30 0.02
CA PHE A 161 -5.12 10.40 0.51
C PHE A 161 -6.07 9.85 -0.56
N CYS A 162 -6.73 8.74 -0.25
CA CYS A 162 -7.67 8.10 -1.15
C CYS A 162 -9.10 8.27 -0.66
N VAL A 163 -10.01 8.53 -1.57
CA VAL A 163 -11.45 8.50 -1.31
C VAL A 163 -12.08 7.48 -2.25
N GLY A 164 -12.84 6.58 -1.66
CA GLY A 164 -13.66 5.59 -2.36
C GLY A 164 -15.12 5.69 -1.96
N VAL A 165 -15.93 4.84 -2.55
CA VAL A 165 -17.36 4.74 -2.29
C VAL A 165 -17.79 3.29 -2.23
N VAL A 166 -18.71 2.99 -1.35
CA VAL A 166 -19.39 1.70 -1.25
C VAL A 166 -20.89 1.94 -1.07
N ASP A 167 -21.73 1.06 -1.62
CA ASP A 167 -23.14 1.06 -1.24
C ASP A 167 -23.27 0.56 0.21
N LYS A 168 -24.05 1.25 1.05
CA LYS A 168 -24.18 0.93 2.48
C LYS A 168 -24.50 -0.54 2.74
N SER A 169 -25.27 -1.16 1.86
CA SER A 169 -25.61 -2.58 1.96
C SER A 169 -24.47 -3.54 1.64
N LYS A 170 -23.39 -3.03 1.02
CA LYS A 170 -22.20 -3.78 0.62
C LYS A 170 -20.95 -3.48 1.45
N MET A 171 -21.08 -2.68 2.52
CA MET A 171 -19.97 -2.42 3.42
C MET A 171 -19.46 -3.72 4.05
N ILE A 172 -18.14 -3.89 4.05
CA ILE A 172 -17.46 -5.00 4.71
C ILE A 172 -16.92 -4.49 6.04
N THR A 173 -17.59 -4.86 7.14
CA THR A 173 -17.30 -4.37 8.50
C THR A 173 -16.83 -5.45 9.46
N GLY A 174 -16.89 -6.73 9.02
CA GLY A 174 -16.63 -7.88 9.88
C GLY A 174 -17.86 -8.37 10.67
N ASP A 175 -18.98 -7.64 10.63
CA ASP A 175 -20.21 -8.01 11.40
C ASP A 175 -20.80 -9.35 11.00
N LYS A 176 -20.47 -9.86 9.80
CA LYS A 176 -20.93 -11.16 9.30
C LYS A 176 -19.96 -12.31 9.63
N VAL A 177 -18.77 -12.00 10.11
CA VAL A 177 -17.75 -13.01 10.43
C VAL A 177 -18.25 -13.89 11.56
N LYS A 178 -18.11 -15.21 11.37
CA LYS A 178 -18.56 -16.21 12.32
C LYS A 178 -17.67 -17.45 12.31
N ALA A 179 -17.71 -18.21 13.39
CA ALA A 179 -17.02 -19.50 13.44
C ALA A 179 -17.46 -20.41 12.27
N GLY A 180 -16.51 -21.01 11.60
CA GLY A 180 -16.67 -21.82 10.40
C GLY A 180 -16.31 -21.12 9.10
N ASP A 181 -16.23 -19.78 9.06
CA ASP A 181 -15.81 -19.04 7.87
C ASP A 181 -14.39 -19.43 7.45
N VAL A 182 -14.17 -19.46 6.12
CA VAL A 182 -12.90 -19.84 5.50
C VAL A 182 -12.02 -18.61 5.33
N LEU A 183 -10.73 -18.74 5.63
CA LEU A 183 -9.73 -17.72 5.40
C LEU A 183 -8.93 -18.03 4.14
N LEU A 184 -9.06 -17.18 3.11
CA LEU A 184 -8.27 -17.26 1.88
C LEU A 184 -7.25 -16.13 1.84
N GLY A 185 -5.99 -16.44 1.52
CA GLY A 185 -4.93 -15.45 1.38
C GLY A 185 -4.59 -15.15 -0.07
N LEU A 186 -4.42 -13.88 -0.41
CA LEU A 186 -3.86 -13.47 -1.70
C LEU A 186 -2.37 -13.10 -1.52
N PRO A 187 -1.50 -13.52 -2.45
CA PRO A 187 -0.06 -13.29 -2.32
C PRO A 187 0.29 -11.82 -2.31
N SER A 188 1.33 -11.48 -1.55
CA SER A 188 2.01 -10.20 -1.64
C SER A 188 3.04 -10.19 -2.78
N SER A 189 3.45 -9.02 -3.24
CA SER A 189 4.56 -8.86 -4.20
C SER A 189 5.95 -8.97 -3.54
N GLY A 190 6.00 -8.96 -2.21
CA GLY A 190 7.21 -8.95 -1.39
C GLY A 190 6.95 -8.31 -0.03
N VAL A 191 7.91 -7.54 0.47
CA VAL A 191 7.82 -6.90 1.80
C VAL A 191 6.71 -5.85 1.88
N HIS A 192 6.27 -5.32 0.74
CA HIS A 192 5.37 -4.17 0.63
C HIS A 192 6.01 -2.89 1.18
N SER A 193 5.35 -2.18 2.10
CA SER A 193 5.87 -0.92 2.67
C SER A 193 6.04 -0.95 4.19
N ASN A 194 5.88 -2.12 4.82
CA ASN A 194 5.95 -2.26 6.27
C ASN A 194 7.21 -2.99 6.72
N GLY A 195 7.67 -2.71 7.95
CA GLY A 195 8.81 -3.40 8.55
C GLY A 195 10.19 -2.92 8.07
N PHE A 196 10.29 -1.87 7.25
CA PHE A 196 11.55 -1.43 6.65
C PHE A 196 12.59 -0.88 7.63
N SER A 197 12.19 -0.46 8.82
CA SER A 197 13.16 -0.13 9.88
C SER A 197 13.95 -1.38 10.31
N LEU A 198 13.26 -2.52 10.46
CA LEU A 198 13.90 -3.79 10.77
C LEU A 198 14.70 -4.33 9.57
N VAL A 199 14.15 -4.27 8.34
CA VAL A 199 14.87 -4.64 7.11
C VAL A 199 16.21 -3.90 7.00
N ARG A 200 16.20 -2.59 7.19
CA ARG A 200 17.41 -1.76 7.11
C ARG A 200 18.43 -2.14 8.17
N LYS A 201 17.97 -2.35 9.39
CA LYS A 201 18.84 -2.78 10.50
C LYS A 201 19.48 -4.14 10.23
N ILE A 202 18.72 -5.09 9.70
CA ILE A 202 19.23 -6.42 9.33
C ILE A 202 20.23 -6.31 8.16
N CYS A 203 19.77 -5.78 7.03
CA CYS A 203 20.54 -5.86 5.79
C CYS A 203 21.78 -4.96 5.80
N PHE A 204 21.65 -3.70 6.27
CA PHE A 204 22.71 -2.72 6.13
C PHE A 204 23.59 -2.60 7.39
N GLU A 205 23.00 -2.67 8.59
CA GLU A 205 23.75 -2.52 9.83
C GLU A 205 24.35 -3.86 10.30
N ALA A 206 23.54 -4.93 10.36
CA ALA A 206 24.01 -6.22 10.88
C ALA A 206 24.82 -7.01 9.84
N MET A 207 24.36 -7.08 8.58
CA MET A 207 25.03 -7.83 7.51
C MET A 207 26.07 -7.01 6.74
N GLY A 208 26.01 -5.67 6.85
CA GLY A 208 26.90 -4.78 6.10
C GLY A 208 26.70 -4.82 4.57
N TYR A 209 25.52 -5.23 4.11
CA TYR A 209 25.17 -5.27 2.70
C TYR A 209 24.94 -3.86 2.14
N THR A 210 24.94 -3.75 0.82
CA THR A 210 24.58 -2.54 0.08
C THR A 210 23.38 -2.83 -0.81
N MET A 211 22.82 -1.79 -1.44
CA MET A 211 21.73 -1.96 -2.40
C MET A 211 22.12 -2.83 -3.60
N ASP A 212 23.40 -2.79 -3.99
CA ASP A 212 23.95 -3.54 -5.13
C ASP A 212 24.42 -4.96 -4.75
N THR A 213 24.26 -5.39 -3.49
CA THR A 213 24.62 -6.73 -3.06
C THR A 213 23.78 -7.76 -3.82
N GLU A 214 24.44 -8.61 -4.60
CA GLU A 214 23.80 -9.75 -5.27
C GLU A 214 23.39 -10.81 -4.24
N VAL A 215 22.14 -11.23 -4.29
CA VAL A 215 21.61 -12.32 -3.46
C VAL A 215 21.16 -13.43 -4.39
N PRO A 216 21.94 -14.52 -4.52
CA PRO A 216 21.66 -15.60 -5.48
C PRO A 216 20.24 -16.14 -5.39
N GLU A 217 19.71 -16.28 -4.17
CA GLU A 217 18.36 -16.80 -3.92
C GLU A 217 17.25 -15.85 -4.39
N PHE A 218 17.55 -14.56 -4.59
CA PHE A 218 16.60 -13.59 -5.15
C PHE A 218 16.67 -13.53 -6.68
N GLY A 219 17.79 -13.94 -7.26
CA GLY A 219 18.08 -13.81 -8.69
C GLY A 219 18.24 -12.34 -9.14
N CYS A 220 18.46 -11.43 -8.20
CA CYS A 220 18.64 -10.00 -8.43
C CYS A 220 19.39 -9.35 -7.25
N THR A 221 19.66 -8.05 -7.32
CA THR A 221 20.25 -7.32 -6.21
C THR A 221 19.30 -7.17 -5.03
N LEU A 222 19.86 -6.94 -3.85
CA LEU A 222 19.10 -6.66 -2.63
C LEU A 222 18.17 -5.44 -2.82
N GLY A 223 18.68 -4.39 -3.45
CA GLY A 223 17.93 -3.18 -3.73
C GLY A 223 16.73 -3.41 -4.64
N GLU A 224 16.90 -4.15 -5.73
CA GLU A 224 15.80 -4.51 -6.64
C GLU A 224 14.72 -5.30 -5.91
N LYS A 225 15.12 -6.28 -5.08
CA LYS A 225 14.18 -7.10 -4.31
C LYS A 225 13.41 -6.29 -3.28
N LEU A 226 14.09 -5.43 -2.53
CA LEU A 226 13.47 -4.66 -1.45
C LEU A 226 12.65 -3.46 -1.96
N LEU A 227 12.96 -2.92 -3.14
CA LEU A 227 12.18 -1.86 -3.78
C LEU A 227 10.99 -2.37 -4.60
N THR A 228 10.75 -3.69 -4.64
CA THR A 228 9.51 -4.23 -5.25
C THR A 228 8.29 -3.49 -4.69
N PRO A 229 7.45 -2.87 -5.54
CA PRO A 229 6.31 -2.08 -5.06
C PRO A 229 5.24 -2.96 -4.38
N THR A 230 4.49 -2.34 -3.49
CA THR A 230 3.31 -2.96 -2.87
C THR A 230 2.28 -3.34 -3.92
N ARG A 231 1.71 -4.54 -3.82
CA ARG A 231 0.68 -5.03 -4.73
C ARG A 231 -0.60 -4.21 -4.58
N LEU A 232 -1.21 -3.89 -5.72
CA LEU A 232 -2.53 -3.30 -5.83
C LEU A 232 -3.58 -4.42 -5.92
N TYR A 233 -4.57 -4.43 -5.04
CA TYR A 233 -5.60 -5.48 -5.00
C TYR A 233 -6.95 -5.11 -5.63
N PRO A 234 -7.26 -3.84 -6.04
CA PRO A 234 -8.59 -3.49 -6.56
C PRO A 234 -9.04 -4.34 -7.73
N LYS A 235 -8.16 -4.61 -8.69
CA LYS A 235 -8.49 -5.42 -9.88
C LYS A 235 -8.94 -6.83 -9.52
N THR A 236 -8.33 -7.44 -8.51
CA THR A 236 -8.68 -8.79 -8.03
C THR A 236 -9.92 -8.76 -7.13
N CYS A 237 -10.00 -7.79 -6.20
CA CYS A 237 -10.98 -7.82 -5.13
C CYS A 237 -12.31 -7.14 -5.48
N LEU A 238 -12.35 -6.10 -6.32
CA LEU A 238 -13.61 -5.46 -6.68
C LEU A 238 -14.62 -6.41 -7.34
N PRO A 239 -14.22 -7.29 -8.29
CA PRO A 239 -15.13 -8.30 -8.81
C PRO A 239 -15.62 -9.29 -7.74
N LEU A 240 -14.80 -9.63 -6.75
CA LEU A 240 -15.21 -10.47 -5.63
C LEU A 240 -16.27 -9.77 -4.76
N ILE A 241 -16.05 -8.51 -4.42
CA ILE A 241 -16.99 -7.67 -3.65
C ILE A 241 -18.33 -7.50 -4.40
N GLU A 242 -18.28 -7.42 -5.73
CA GLU A 242 -19.48 -7.27 -6.54
C GLU A 242 -20.33 -8.54 -6.59
N ASN A 243 -19.68 -9.71 -6.71
CA ASN A 243 -20.35 -10.96 -7.01
C ASN A 243 -20.58 -11.89 -5.82
N PHE A 244 -19.89 -11.67 -4.68
CA PHE A 244 -19.95 -12.54 -3.51
C PHE A 244 -20.21 -11.76 -2.23
N ASP A 245 -20.79 -12.41 -1.21
CA ASP A 245 -20.97 -11.83 0.11
C ASP A 245 -19.75 -12.13 0.99
N LEU A 246 -18.68 -11.32 0.85
CA LEU A 246 -17.51 -11.44 1.68
C LEU A 246 -17.82 -10.99 3.11
N HIS A 247 -17.57 -11.85 4.09
CA HIS A 247 -17.80 -11.54 5.50
C HIS A 247 -16.76 -10.58 6.07
N GLY A 248 -15.53 -10.63 5.55
CA GLY A 248 -14.43 -9.77 5.95
C GLY A 248 -13.32 -9.71 4.93
N MET A 249 -12.53 -8.66 4.97
CA MET A 249 -11.28 -8.50 4.23
C MET A 249 -10.24 -7.85 5.13
N VAL A 250 -8.97 -8.23 4.97
CA VAL A 250 -7.86 -7.67 5.77
C VAL A 250 -6.66 -7.39 4.87
N HIS A 251 -6.16 -6.16 4.91
CA HIS A 251 -4.87 -5.80 4.35
C HIS A 251 -3.78 -6.07 5.41
N ILE A 252 -2.83 -6.95 5.09
CA ILE A 252 -1.75 -7.28 6.02
C ILE A 252 -0.64 -6.23 5.92
N THR A 253 -0.61 -5.33 6.87
CA THR A 253 0.31 -4.19 7.00
C THR A 253 1.20 -4.32 8.25
N GLY A 254 1.67 -3.21 8.83
CA GLY A 254 2.35 -3.21 10.12
C GLY A 254 1.48 -3.84 11.22
N GLY A 255 2.09 -4.64 12.07
CA GLY A 255 1.38 -5.51 13.01
C GLY A 255 1.12 -6.92 12.49
N GLY A 256 1.34 -7.16 11.16
CA GLY A 256 1.27 -8.47 10.53
C GLY A 256 -0.07 -9.19 10.72
N PHE A 257 -0.02 -10.48 10.91
CA PHE A 257 -1.23 -11.31 11.12
C PHE A 257 -1.89 -11.03 12.46
N TYR A 258 -1.09 -10.81 13.50
CA TYR A 258 -1.57 -10.68 14.87
C TYR A 258 -2.39 -9.43 15.16
N ASP A 259 -2.05 -8.30 14.52
CA ASP A 259 -2.71 -7.02 14.79
C ASP A 259 -3.73 -6.64 13.70
N ASN A 260 -3.66 -7.24 12.49
CA ASN A 260 -4.56 -6.88 11.39
C ASN A 260 -5.79 -7.78 11.31
N ILE A 261 -5.65 -9.11 11.41
CA ILE A 261 -6.80 -10.01 11.30
C ILE A 261 -7.84 -9.77 12.41
N PRO A 262 -7.46 -9.55 13.68
CA PRO A 262 -8.44 -9.28 14.73
C PRO A 262 -9.32 -8.06 14.51
N ARG A 263 -8.94 -7.11 13.65
CA ARG A 263 -9.74 -5.90 13.38
C ARG A 263 -11.13 -6.21 12.84
N ILE A 264 -11.29 -7.35 12.14
CA ILE A 264 -12.56 -7.74 11.54
C ILE A 264 -13.23 -8.91 12.28
N LEU A 265 -12.61 -9.44 13.32
CA LEU A 265 -13.19 -10.55 14.09
C LEU A 265 -14.19 -10.02 15.13
N PRO A 266 -15.33 -10.71 15.34
CA PRO A 266 -16.18 -10.49 16.50
C PRO A 266 -15.48 -10.95 17.79
N GLU A 267 -15.96 -10.50 18.95
CA GLU A 267 -15.33 -10.71 20.25
C GLU A 267 -15.26 -12.22 20.68
N ASP A 268 -16.11 -13.06 20.09
CA ASP A 268 -16.25 -14.48 20.38
C ASP A 268 -15.61 -15.41 19.34
N CYS A 269 -14.80 -14.86 18.43
CA CYS A 269 -14.14 -15.61 17.37
C CYS A 269 -12.63 -15.34 17.31
N ASP A 270 -11.86 -16.39 16.99
CA ASP A 270 -10.44 -16.33 16.63
C ASP A 270 -10.25 -16.70 15.16
N ALA A 271 -9.14 -16.25 14.58
CA ALA A 271 -8.67 -16.70 13.28
C ALA A 271 -7.56 -17.75 13.46
N GLU A 272 -7.84 -19.00 13.11
CA GLU A 272 -6.83 -20.06 13.08
C GLU A 272 -6.16 -20.08 11.71
N VAL A 273 -4.85 -19.77 11.67
CA VAL A 273 -4.06 -19.65 10.43
C VAL A 273 -2.97 -20.72 10.41
N ASN A 274 -2.97 -21.55 9.38
CA ASN A 274 -1.93 -22.57 9.18
C ASN A 274 -0.73 -21.97 8.41
N ALA A 275 0.40 -21.81 9.07
CA ALA A 275 1.64 -21.28 8.49
C ALA A 275 2.26 -22.18 7.40
N GLU A 276 1.77 -23.41 7.22
CA GLU A 276 2.18 -24.34 6.17
C GLU A 276 1.30 -24.24 4.91
N ALA A 277 0.24 -23.43 4.95
CA ALA A 277 -0.70 -23.28 3.83
C ALA A 277 -0.09 -22.62 2.60
N TRP A 278 1.06 -21.97 2.74
CA TRP A 278 1.78 -21.35 1.62
C TRP A 278 3.29 -21.45 1.81
N GLU A 279 4.00 -21.33 0.72
CA GLU A 279 5.44 -21.19 0.78
C GLU A 279 5.81 -19.72 1.09
N VAL A 280 6.41 -19.50 2.26
CA VAL A 280 6.92 -18.18 2.63
C VAL A 280 8.00 -17.74 1.64
N PRO A 281 7.88 -16.56 0.99
CA PRO A 281 8.86 -16.07 0.02
C PRO A 281 10.27 -15.97 0.61
N VAL A 282 11.26 -16.27 -0.22
CA VAL A 282 12.67 -16.35 0.18
C VAL A 282 13.17 -15.09 0.88
N VAL A 283 12.67 -13.91 0.49
CA VAL A 283 13.06 -12.64 1.13
C VAL A 283 12.80 -12.65 2.64
N PHE A 284 11.68 -13.19 3.09
CA PHE A 284 11.36 -13.26 4.53
C PHE A 284 12.20 -14.32 5.25
N LYS A 285 12.45 -15.46 4.59
CA LYS A 285 13.36 -16.51 5.14
C LYS A 285 14.76 -15.95 5.34
N LYS A 286 15.27 -15.16 4.37
CA LYS A 286 16.58 -14.51 4.49
C LYS A 286 16.62 -13.41 5.54
N LEU A 287 15.59 -12.57 5.64
CA LEU A 287 15.50 -11.59 6.71
C LEU A 287 15.48 -12.24 8.11
N GLN A 288 14.74 -13.34 8.24
CA GLN A 288 14.72 -14.12 9.48
C GLN A 288 16.11 -14.69 9.82
N GLU A 289 16.76 -15.33 8.85
CA GLU A 289 18.11 -15.94 8.98
C GLU A 289 19.17 -14.89 9.33
N TRP A 290 19.25 -13.81 8.55
CA TRP A 290 20.27 -12.77 8.72
C TRP A 290 20.10 -11.99 10.02
N GLY A 291 18.85 -11.73 10.41
CA GLY A 291 18.52 -10.99 11.64
C GLY A 291 18.37 -11.88 12.86
N ASN A 292 18.40 -13.21 12.72
CA ASN A 292 18.02 -14.17 13.76
C ASN A 292 16.71 -13.75 14.47
N VAL A 293 15.72 -13.30 13.66
CA VAL A 293 14.46 -12.77 14.18
C VAL A 293 13.54 -13.92 14.59
N PRO A 294 12.95 -13.92 15.79
CA PRO A 294 11.96 -14.93 16.15
C PRO A 294 10.82 -14.99 15.14
N TRP A 295 10.34 -16.18 14.78
CA TRP A 295 9.26 -16.34 13.80
C TRP A 295 7.99 -15.59 14.20
N ALA A 296 7.62 -15.58 15.47
CA ALA A 296 6.48 -14.80 15.94
C ALA A 296 6.63 -13.31 15.63
N GLU A 297 7.85 -12.76 15.77
CA GLU A 297 8.14 -11.37 15.43
C GLU A 297 8.11 -11.14 13.91
N MET A 298 8.55 -12.12 13.10
CA MET A 298 8.42 -12.06 11.64
C MET A 298 6.96 -11.91 11.20
N TYR A 299 6.04 -12.73 11.76
CA TYR A 299 4.61 -12.69 11.47
C TYR A 299 3.89 -11.49 12.09
N ARG A 300 4.50 -10.81 13.04
CA ARG A 300 4.01 -9.55 13.61
C ARG A 300 4.50 -8.33 12.82
N THR A 301 5.69 -8.40 12.23
CA THR A 301 6.29 -7.26 11.53
C THR A 301 5.93 -7.25 10.04
N PHE A 302 5.85 -8.44 9.41
CA PHE A 302 5.76 -8.60 7.96
C PHE A 302 4.50 -9.36 7.53
N ASN A 303 4.16 -9.19 6.24
CA ASN A 303 3.07 -9.92 5.59
C ASN A 303 3.41 -11.39 5.27
N MET A 304 4.65 -11.81 5.39
CA MET A 304 5.15 -13.17 5.18
C MET A 304 4.76 -13.82 3.84
N GLY A 305 4.39 -13.01 2.83
CA GLY A 305 3.95 -13.48 1.52
C GLY A 305 2.44 -13.43 1.28
N VAL A 306 1.65 -13.02 2.27
CA VAL A 306 0.20 -12.84 2.19
C VAL A 306 -0.13 -11.37 2.43
N GLY A 307 -0.55 -10.64 1.41
CA GLY A 307 -0.84 -9.21 1.56
C GLY A 307 -2.32 -8.89 1.79
N MET A 308 -3.22 -9.81 1.41
CA MET A 308 -4.67 -9.65 1.60
C MET A 308 -5.27 -10.95 2.11
N VAL A 309 -6.18 -10.87 3.06
CA VAL A 309 -6.99 -12.01 3.55
C VAL A 309 -8.45 -11.74 3.25
N LEU A 310 -9.14 -12.75 2.75
CA LEU A 310 -10.58 -12.77 2.51
C LEU A 310 -11.22 -13.73 3.51
N VAL A 311 -12.32 -13.30 4.13
CA VAL A 311 -13.15 -14.14 5.00
C VAL A 311 -14.44 -14.46 4.27
N VAL A 312 -14.68 -15.75 4.04
CA VAL A 312 -15.73 -16.22 3.13
C VAL A 312 -16.62 -17.26 3.83
N ASP A 313 -17.93 -17.13 3.67
CA ASP A 313 -18.86 -18.17 4.12
C ASP A 313 -18.51 -19.52 3.47
N PRO A 314 -18.51 -20.64 4.20
CA PRO A 314 -18.22 -21.96 3.64
C PRO A 314 -19.08 -22.34 2.44
N SER A 315 -20.33 -21.85 2.37
CA SER A 315 -21.25 -22.12 1.25
C SER A 315 -20.85 -21.40 -0.05
N GLU A 316 -20.10 -20.31 0.03
CA GLU A 316 -19.61 -19.53 -1.12
C GLU A 316 -18.14 -19.81 -1.45
N ALA A 317 -17.41 -20.46 -0.54
CA ALA A 317 -15.98 -20.64 -0.67
C ALA A 317 -15.54 -21.31 -1.98
N ASP A 318 -16.25 -22.33 -2.45
CA ASP A 318 -15.94 -23.00 -3.71
C ASP A 318 -16.17 -22.09 -4.93
N ALA A 319 -17.18 -21.26 -4.91
CA ALA A 319 -17.47 -20.30 -5.97
C ALA A 319 -16.41 -19.19 -6.01
N VAL A 320 -15.97 -18.67 -4.86
CA VAL A 320 -14.87 -17.70 -4.74
C VAL A 320 -13.57 -18.29 -5.26
N ARG A 321 -13.22 -19.54 -4.89
CA ARG A 321 -12.04 -20.26 -5.40
C ARG A 321 -12.08 -20.43 -6.92
N ALA A 322 -13.25 -20.79 -7.45
CA ALA A 322 -13.45 -20.96 -8.89
C ALA A 322 -13.28 -19.63 -9.64
N HIS A 323 -13.79 -18.54 -9.07
CA HIS A 323 -13.63 -17.19 -9.61
C HIS A 323 -12.14 -16.78 -9.63
N LEU A 324 -11.43 -16.90 -8.52
CA LEU A 324 -10.01 -16.56 -8.44
C LEU A 324 -9.18 -17.37 -9.46
N LYS A 325 -9.45 -18.67 -9.60
CA LYS A 325 -8.79 -19.52 -10.61
C LYS A 325 -9.09 -19.08 -12.05
N ALA A 326 -10.32 -18.70 -12.33
CA ALA A 326 -10.74 -18.24 -13.65
C ALA A 326 -10.04 -16.94 -14.06
N GLU A 327 -9.80 -16.05 -13.09
CA GLU A 327 -9.04 -14.81 -13.27
C GLU A 327 -7.51 -15.04 -13.27
N GLY A 328 -7.04 -16.29 -13.11
CA GLY A 328 -5.61 -16.63 -13.07
C GLY A 328 -4.91 -16.21 -11.77
N GLU A 329 -5.69 -15.94 -10.72
CA GLU A 329 -5.16 -15.51 -9.43
C GLU A 329 -4.68 -16.69 -8.59
N THR A 330 -3.51 -16.52 -7.99
CA THR A 330 -3.02 -17.42 -6.94
C THR A 330 -3.67 -17.06 -5.61
N PHE A 331 -4.06 -18.08 -4.84
CA PHE A 331 -4.55 -17.90 -3.48
C PHE A 331 -4.11 -19.07 -2.58
N TYR A 332 -4.19 -18.86 -1.28
CA TYR A 332 -3.82 -19.84 -0.25
C TYR A 332 -5.00 -20.15 0.66
N GLU A 333 -5.14 -21.40 1.07
CA GLU A 333 -6.13 -21.86 2.07
C GLU A 333 -5.56 -21.62 3.45
N LEU A 334 -5.62 -20.40 3.96
CA LEU A 334 -4.94 -20.01 5.19
C LEU A 334 -5.47 -20.75 6.43
N GLY A 335 -6.79 -21.01 6.46
CA GLY A 335 -7.41 -21.62 7.63
C GLY A 335 -8.88 -21.24 7.76
N LYS A 336 -9.32 -21.01 8.99
CA LYS A 336 -10.72 -20.75 9.30
C LYS A 336 -10.91 -19.89 10.55
N VAL A 337 -12.10 -19.31 10.66
CA VAL A 337 -12.57 -18.68 11.89
C VAL A 337 -13.09 -19.77 12.84
N VAL A 338 -12.73 -19.68 14.12
CA VAL A 338 -13.11 -20.61 15.18
C VAL A 338 -13.67 -19.85 16.38
N PRO A 339 -14.43 -20.49 17.29
CA PRO A 339 -14.79 -19.84 18.56
C PRO A 339 -13.54 -19.41 19.32
N GLY A 340 -13.53 -18.20 19.91
CA GLY A 340 -12.35 -17.68 20.58
C GLY A 340 -12.53 -16.36 21.29
N HIS A 341 -11.51 -15.50 21.25
CA HIS A 341 -11.44 -14.24 22.00
C HIS A 341 -10.84 -13.09 21.18
N LYS A 342 -11.10 -13.07 19.86
CA LYS A 342 -10.66 -12.04 18.92
C LYS A 342 -9.15 -12.03 18.70
N GLU A 343 -8.55 -13.21 18.57
CA GLU A 343 -7.11 -13.36 18.38
C GLU A 343 -6.79 -14.06 17.05
N THR A 344 -5.55 -13.91 16.60
CA THR A 344 -4.98 -14.71 15.50
C THR A 344 -4.11 -15.80 16.10
N ILE A 345 -4.48 -17.06 15.86
CA ILE A 345 -3.77 -18.25 16.33
C ILE A 345 -2.99 -18.84 15.14
N MET A 346 -1.67 -18.69 15.17
CA MET A 346 -0.79 -19.30 14.18
C MET A 346 -0.52 -20.76 14.54
N LYS A 347 -0.67 -21.67 13.57
CA LYS A 347 -0.43 -23.12 13.71
C LYS A 347 0.46 -23.65 12.59
N GLY A 348 1.00 -24.82 12.81
CA GLY A 348 1.84 -25.53 11.84
C GLY A 348 3.26 -24.99 11.73
N GLY A 349 4.16 -25.77 11.12
CA GLY A 349 5.53 -25.39 10.84
C GLY A 349 6.29 -24.98 12.09
N VAL A 350 6.76 -23.74 12.09
CA VAL A 350 7.56 -23.16 13.18
C VAL A 350 6.78 -22.88 14.47
N PHE A 351 5.45 -22.95 14.43
CA PHE A 351 4.56 -22.70 15.59
C PHE A 351 4.11 -23.98 16.29
N GLY A 352 4.40 -25.15 15.70
CA GLY A 352 3.92 -26.43 16.20
C GLY A 352 2.44 -26.70 15.89
N ALA A 353 1.92 -27.81 16.43
CA ALA A 353 0.55 -28.24 16.17
C ALA A 353 -0.47 -27.46 17.01
#